data_55b349d6f0fbae1e7985e44b07ee84fc
#
_entry.id   55b349d6f0fbae1e7985e44b07ee84fc
#
_cell.length_a   1.000
_cell.length_b   1.000
_cell.length_c   1.000
_cell.angle_alpha   90.00
_cell.angle_beta   90.00
_cell.angle_gamma   90.00
#
_symmetry.space_group_name_H-M   'P 1'
#
loop_
_entity.id
_entity.type
_entity.pdbx_description
1 polymer ?
#
loop_
_entity_poly.entity_id
_entity_poly.type
_entity_poly.pdbx_seq_one_letter_code
_entity_poly.pdbx_strand_id
1 'polypeptide(L)'
;MKDIYFIFRREFYLVFRDHAVLTFFIFLCLGYPLIYTFIYSNEVVRQVPVAVIDQSKSPLSREFLRMWEASPNVKVVAHCNDLGEAQLFMWQKEIYGILEIPADFSKDINRGEQAHVALFCDMGALLNYKALLQATSDVAITLGKEIQVENLPYASRIQQEITASPVEISEVKMFNPQSGFASFIIPAVLILVIQQSLLLGVGTIAGTARDRNPRHSLVPVDKHYCKPWCIVIGKACVYMPVYFVMGFWVYPGSLV
;
A
#
# COMPACT_ATOMS: atom_id res chain seq x y z
N MET A 1 19.33 -26.60 -34.29
CA MET A 1 18.61 -27.26 -33.18
C MET A 1 19.57 -27.94 -32.20
N LYS A 2 20.57 -28.70 -32.65
CA LYS A 2 21.52 -29.37 -31.75
C LYS A 2 22.29 -28.39 -30.83
N ASP A 3 22.62 -27.19 -31.31
CA ASP A 3 23.36 -26.19 -30.54
C ASP A 3 22.48 -25.55 -29.47
N ILE A 4 21.20 -25.28 -29.77
CA ILE A 4 20.23 -24.75 -28.78
C ILE A 4 20.05 -25.77 -27.64
N TYR A 5 19.88 -27.05 -27.95
CA TYR A 5 19.74 -28.10 -26.96
C TYR A 5 21.02 -28.27 -26.09
N PHE A 6 22.19 -28.13 -26.66
CA PHE A 6 23.42 -28.18 -25.91
C PHE A 6 23.59 -27.02 -24.95
N ILE A 7 23.25 -25.79 -25.39
CA ILE A 7 23.26 -24.59 -24.54
C ILE A 7 22.23 -24.71 -23.44
N PHE A 8 20.99 -25.13 -23.75
CA PHE A 8 19.96 -25.41 -22.82
C PHE A 8 20.40 -26.38 -21.71
N ARG A 9 20.91 -27.53 -22.05
CA ARG A 9 21.37 -28.55 -21.10
C ARG A 9 22.48 -28.03 -20.18
N ARG A 10 23.41 -27.28 -20.73
CA ARG A 10 24.52 -26.68 -19.99
C ARG A 10 24.04 -25.63 -19.02
N GLU A 11 23.22 -24.70 -19.47
CA GLU A 11 22.67 -23.63 -18.65
C GLU A 11 21.79 -24.19 -17.54
N PHE A 12 20.94 -25.16 -17.85
CA PHE A 12 20.16 -25.89 -16.89
C PHE A 12 21.02 -26.49 -15.77
N TYR A 13 22.09 -27.17 -16.12
CA TYR A 13 23.00 -27.72 -15.13
C TYR A 13 23.71 -26.65 -14.29
N LEU A 14 24.06 -25.51 -14.87
CA LEU A 14 24.68 -24.39 -14.14
C LEU A 14 23.69 -23.75 -13.13
N VAL A 15 22.45 -23.54 -13.54
CA VAL A 15 21.40 -22.99 -12.67
C VAL A 15 21.20 -23.87 -11.44
N PHE A 16 21.07 -25.17 -11.61
CA PHE A 16 20.78 -26.08 -10.49
C PHE A 16 22.00 -26.49 -9.68
N ARG A 17 23.22 -26.20 -10.13
CA ARG A 17 24.45 -26.48 -9.38
C ARG A 17 24.99 -25.30 -8.59
N ASP A 18 24.65 -24.09 -8.97
CA ASP A 18 25.13 -22.88 -8.30
C ASP A 18 24.18 -22.48 -7.15
N HIS A 19 24.66 -22.61 -5.90
CA HIS A 19 23.87 -22.29 -4.72
C HIS A 19 23.43 -20.84 -4.68
N ALA A 20 24.23 -19.89 -5.16
CA ALA A 20 23.86 -18.48 -5.18
C ALA A 20 22.69 -18.24 -6.14
N VAL A 21 22.72 -18.88 -7.31
CA VAL A 21 21.65 -18.79 -8.32
C VAL A 21 20.36 -19.42 -7.82
N LEU A 22 20.44 -20.58 -7.17
CA LEU A 22 19.29 -21.24 -6.56
C LEU A 22 18.66 -20.37 -5.46
N THR A 23 19.48 -19.68 -4.68
CA THR A 23 18.98 -18.74 -3.65
C THR A 23 18.17 -17.62 -4.28
N PHE A 24 18.65 -17.00 -5.37
CA PHE A 24 17.90 -15.95 -6.05
C PHE A 24 16.66 -16.47 -6.77
N PHE A 25 16.72 -17.62 -7.40
CA PHE A 25 15.61 -18.13 -8.19
C PHE A 25 14.52 -18.79 -7.35
N ILE A 26 14.88 -19.52 -6.31
CA ILE A 26 13.95 -20.30 -5.51
C ILE A 26 13.62 -19.57 -4.21
N PHE A 27 14.63 -19.27 -3.40
CA PHE A 27 14.41 -18.73 -2.06
C PHE A 27 13.82 -17.33 -2.09
N LEU A 28 14.30 -16.46 -2.99
CA LEU A 28 13.78 -15.11 -3.11
C LEU A 28 12.32 -15.14 -3.61
N CYS A 29 12.02 -15.89 -4.67
CA CYS A 29 10.68 -15.96 -5.24
C CYS A 29 9.65 -16.65 -4.33
N LEU A 30 10.05 -17.62 -3.52
CA LEU A 30 9.16 -18.32 -2.59
C LEU A 30 9.05 -17.62 -1.24
N GLY A 31 10.17 -17.09 -0.74
CA GLY A 31 10.25 -16.48 0.58
C GLY A 31 9.60 -15.10 0.66
N TYR A 32 9.78 -14.26 -0.38
CA TYR A 32 9.23 -12.90 -0.39
C TYR A 32 7.70 -12.84 -0.25
N PRO A 33 6.91 -13.62 -1.00
CA PRO A 33 5.46 -13.63 -0.83
C PRO A 33 5.05 -13.95 0.61
N LEU A 34 5.69 -14.95 1.24
CA LEU A 34 5.39 -15.32 2.62
C LEU A 34 5.76 -14.20 3.61
N ILE A 35 6.94 -13.61 3.45
CA ILE A 35 7.41 -12.51 4.31
C ILE A 35 6.49 -11.29 4.16
N TYR A 36 6.14 -10.91 2.93
CA TYR A 36 5.27 -9.75 2.70
C TYR A 36 3.86 -9.97 3.22
N THR A 37 3.28 -11.15 3.00
CA THR A 37 1.96 -11.49 3.55
C THR A 37 1.97 -11.42 5.08
N PHE A 38 3.06 -11.86 5.72
CA PHE A 38 3.19 -11.79 7.18
C PHE A 38 3.38 -10.35 7.68
N ILE A 39 4.21 -9.53 7.03
CA ILE A 39 4.46 -8.13 7.40
C ILE A 39 3.20 -7.28 7.23
N TYR A 40 2.46 -7.49 6.15
CA TYR A 40 1.26 -6.72 5.81
C TYR A 40 -0.05 -7.40 6.21
N SER A 41 -0.01 -8.37 7.15
CA SER A 41 -1.20 -9.04 7.67
C SER A 41 -2.22 -8.07 8.29
N ASN A 42 -1.76 -6.94 8.85
CA ASN A 42 -2.59 -5.84 9.31
C ASN A 42 -2.90 -4.89 8.14
N GLU A 43 -3.84 -5.26 7.28
CA GLU A 43 -4.20 -4.47 6.08
C GLU A 43 -4.76 -3.08 6.40
N VAL A 44 -5.40 -2.90 7.56
CA VAL A 44 -6.07 -1.68 7.98
C VAL A 44 -5.48 -1.21 9.30
N VAL A 45 -4.92 -0.01 9.29
CA VAL A 45 -4.48 0.64 10.52
C VAL A 45 -5.72 1.09 11.28
N ARG A 46 -5.81 0.69 12.54
CA ARG A 46 -6.89 1.09 13.46
C ARG A 46 -6.30 1.77 14.67
N GLN A 47 -7.12 2.60 15.35
CA GLN A 47 -6.73 3.29 16.58
C GLN A 47 -5.44 4.09 16.45
N VAL A 48 -5.35 4.91 15.40
CA VAL A 48 -4.21 5.83 15.21
C VAL A 48 -4.21 6.84 16.35
N PRO A 49 -3.11 6.94 17.13
CA PRO A 49 -3.02 7.91 18.22
C PRO A 49 -2.93 9.34 17.66
N VAL A 50 -3.78 10.21 18.19
CA VAL A 50 -3.96 11.59 17.75
C VAL A 50 -4.09 12.55 18.92
N ALA A 51 -3.78 13.83 18.70
CA ALA A 51 -4.11 14.90 19.60
C ALA A 51 -5.26 15.77 19.05
N VAL A 52 -5.99 16.39 19.94
CA VAL A 52 -7.10 17.27 19.61
C VAL A 52 -6.85 18.66 20.20
N ILE A 53 -7.10 19.70 19.41
CA ILE A 53 -7.10 21.10 19.83
C ILE A 53 -8.48 21.66 19.53
N ASP A 54 -9.32 21.78 20.54
CA ASP A 54 -10.66 22.39 20.43
C ASP A 54 -10.64 23.82 20.97
N GLN A 55 -10.54 24.79 20.05
CA GLN A 55 -10.61 26.20 20.40
C GLN A 55 -12.06 26.71 20.47
N SER A 56 -13.01 26.03 19.82
CA SER A 56 -14.43 26.42 19.81
C SER A 56 -15.14 26.13 21.12
N LYS A 57 -14.81 24.99 21.75
CA LYS A 57 -15.44 24.51 23.02
C LYS A 57 -16.97 24.54 23.00
N SER A 58 -17.55 24.44 21.80
CA SER A 58 -19.01 24.54 21.55
C SER A 58 -19.69 23.17 21.65
N PRO A 59 -21.04 23.12 21.71
CA PRO A 59 -21.76 21.86 21.61
C PRO A 59 -21.49 21.11 20.30
N LEU A 60 -21.41 21.85 19.19
CA LEU A 60 -21.11 21.27 17.86
C LEU A 60 -19.68 20.72 17.73
N SER A 61 -18.71 21.41 18.33
CA SER A 61 -17.31 20.86 18.31
C SER A 61 -17.23 19.58 19.13
N ARG A 62 -17.94 19.51 20.28
CA ARG A 62 -17.99 18.29 21.10
C ARG A 62 -18.69 17.14 20.38
N GLU A 63 -19.75 17.44 19.61
CA GLU A 63 -20.44 16.45 18.79
C GLU A 63 -19.52 15.90 17.68
N PHE A 64 -18.82 16.80 16.98
CA PHE A 64 -17.82 16.41 15.98
C PHE A 64 -16.76 15.49 16.60
N LEU A 65 -16.21 15.87 17.75
CA LEU A 65 -15.18 15.07 18.44
C LEU A 65 -15.71 13.72 18.88
N ARG A 66 -16.94 13.67 19.43
CA ARG A 66 -17.58 12.42 19.84
C ARG A 66 -17.74 11.45 18.67
N MET A 67 -18.18 11.93 17.51
CA MET A 67 -18.28 11.12 16.29
C MET A 67 -16.91 10.66 15.81
N TRP A 68 -15.91 11.55 15.90
CA TRP A 68 -14.56 11.27 15.46
C TRP A 68 -13.86 10.23 16.34
N GLU A 69 -14.02 10.31 17.65
CA GLU A 69 -13.55 9.32 18.63
C GLU A 69 -14.27 7.96 18.49
N ALA A 70 -15.51 7.97 18.07
CA ALA A 70 -16.27 6.75 17.81
C ALA A 70 -15.79 6.00 16.56
N SER A 71 -14.99 6.64 15.70
CA SER A 71 -14.40 6.01 14.53
C SER A 71 -13.38 4.93 14.94
N PRO A 72 -13.42 3.73 14.35
CA PRO A 72 -12.46 2.66 14.65
C PRO A 72 -11.02 3.01 14.28
N ASN A 73 -10.81 4.04 13.47
CA ASN A 73 -9.52 4.44 12.97
C ASN A 73 -8.76 5.41 13.88
N VAL A 74 -9.48 6.05 14.82
CA VAL A 74 -8.97 7.15 15.65
C VAL A 74 -8.87 6.74 17.11
N LYS A 75 -7.81 7.17 17.78
CA LYS A 75 -7.64 7.07 19.23
C LYS A 75 -7.11 8.39 19.75
N VAL A 76 -7.95 9.17 20.38
CA VAL A 76 -7.52 10.41 21.04
C VAL A 76 -6.68 10.06 22.27
N VAL A 77 -5.43 10.53 22.29
CA VAL A 77 -4.45 10.29 23.35
C VAL A 77 -4.26 11.56 24.19
N ALA A 78 -4.34 12.72 23.55
CA ALA A 78 -4.10 13.99 24.23
C ALA A 78 -5.08 15.08 23.76
N HIS A 79 -5.48 15.94 24.68
CA HIS A 79 -6.15 17.20 24.42
C HIS A 79 -5.16 18.31 24.70
N CYS A 80 -4.75 19.04 23.67
CA CYS A 80 -3.78 20.12 23.74
C CYS A 80 -4.48 21.48 23.64
N ASN A 81 -3.88 22.49 24.25
CA ASN A 81 -4.42 23.85 24.16
C ASN A 81 -3.81 24.63 22.99
N ASP A 82 -2.63 24.23 22.54
CA ASP A 82 -1.89 24.91 21.50
C ASP A 82 -1.23 23.93 20.53
N LEU A 83 -1.03 24.39 19.30
CA LEU A 83 -0.39 23.60 18.23
C LEU A 83 1.06 23.23 18.58
N GLY A 84 1.78 24.12 19.31
CA GLY A 84 3.15 23.86 19.74
C GLY A 84 3.28 22.66 20.64
N GLU A 85 2.36 22.51 21.60
CA GLU A 85 2.29 21.36 22.50
C GLU A 85 1.99 20.07 21.72
N ALA A 86 1.03 20.09 20.83
CA ALA A 86 0.67 18.92 20.00
C ALA A 86 1.80 18.52 19.05
N GLN A 87 2.54 19.48 18.50
CA GLN A 87 3.72 19.21 17.67
C GLN A 87 4.82 18.48 18.43
N LEU A 88 5.04 18.76 19.71
CA LEU A 88 6.02 18.06 20.53
C LEU A 88 5.67 16.56 20.63
N PHE A 89 4.42 16.20 20.86
CA PHE A 89 3.98 14.81 20.86
C PHE A 89 4.17 14.13 19.49
N MET A 90 3.96 14.88 18.40
CA MET A 90 4.21 14.35 17.04
C MET A 90 5.71 14.12 16.79
N TRP A 91 6.58 14.99 17.27
CA TRP A 91 8.03 14.84 17.17
C TRP A 91 8.54 13.64 17.99
N GLN A 92 7.92 13.39 19.14
CA GLN A 92 8.21 12.20 19.98
C GLN A 92 7.63 10.90 19.42
N LYS A 93 6.89 10.98 18.28
CA LYS A 93 6.19 9.82 17.67
C LYS A 93 5.13 9.19 18.57
N GLU A 94 4.62 9.92 19.53
CA GLU A 94 3.51 9.48 20.38
C GLU A 94 2.17 9.62 19.66
N ILE A 95 2.04 10.58 18.74
CA ILE A 95 0.88 10.81 17.89
C ILE A 95 1.27 10.90 16.41
N TYR A 96 0.33 10.59 15.52
CA TYR A 96 0.51 10.67 14.07
C TYR A 96 -0.40 11.71 13.39
N GLY A 97 -1.32 12.33 14.17
CA GLY A 97 -2.20 13.37 13.66
C GLY A 97 -2.62 14.33 14.75
N ILE A 98 -2.98 15.55 14.33
CA ILE A 98 -3.51 16.60 15.18
C ILE A 98 -4.76 17.12 14.50
N LEU A 99 -5.89 17.12 15.22
CA LEU A 99 -7.13 17.72 14.76
C LEU A 99 -7.31 19.07 15.47
N GLU A 100 -7.38 20.16 14.72
CA GLU A 100 -7.65 21.50 15.24
C GLU A 100 -9.01 22.00 14.79
N ILE A 101 -9.87 22.33 15.74
CA ILE A 101 -11.17 22.94 15.53
C ILE A 101 -11.06 24.41 15.93
N PRO A 102 -11.19 25.36 14.98
CA PRO A 102 -11.02 26.79 15.25
C PRO A 102 -12.15 27.37 16.11
N ALA A 103 -11.89 28.49 16.74
CA ALA A 103 -12.82 29.16 17.63
C ALA A 103 -14.15 29.60 16.97
N ASP A 104 -14.08 29.87 15.66
CA ASP A 104 -15.26 30.33 14.90
C ASP A 104 -16.11 29.20 14.31
N PHE A 105 -15.70 27.94 14.47
CA PHE A 105 -16.38 26.76 13.92
C PHE A 105 -17.90 26.77 14.10
N SER A 106 -18.39 26.95 15.31
CA SER A 106 -19.81 26.97 15.61
C SER A 106 -20.52 28.24 15.11
N LYS A 107 -19.81 29.35 15.08
CA LYS A 107 -20.38 30.63 14.59
C LYS A 107 -20.61 30.57 13.08
N ASP A 108 -19.67 30.03 12.34
CA ASP A 108 -19.73 29.91 10.86
C ASP A 108 -20.91 29.00 10.48
N ILE A 109 -21.04 27.85 11.15
CA ILE A 109 -22.14 26.91 10.93
C ILE A 109 -23.48 27.59 11.20
N ASN A 110 -23.61 28.29 12.33
CA ASN A 110 -24.87 28.98 12.71
C ASN A 110 -25.25 30.14 11.78
N ARG A 111 -24.26 30.69 11.04
CA ARG A 111 -24.46 31.69 9.98
C ARG A 111 -24.81 31.11 8.64
N GLY A 112 -24.72 29.77 8.49
CA GLY A 112 -24.85 29.10 7.21
C GLY A 112 -23.60 29.27 6.33
N GLU A 113 -22.46 29.64 6.94
CA GLU A 113 -21.17 29.75 6.29
C GLU A 113 -20.40 28.42 6.40
N GLN A 114 -19.38 28.23 5.54
CA GLN A 114 -18.58 27.03 5.56
C GLN A 114 -17.57 27.06 6.72
N ALA A 115 -17.69 26.12 7.66
CA ALA A 115 -16.72 25.93 8.71
C ALA A 115 -15.53 25.08 8.24
N HIS A 116 -14.36 25.39 8.75
CA HIS A 116 -13.13 24.69 8.43
C HIS A 116 -12.57 23.98 9.66
N VAL A 117 -12.07 22.77 9.47
CA VAL A 117 -11.33 22.00 10.47
C VAL A 117 -9.97 21.67 9.88
N ALA A 118 -8.90 21.88 10.65
CA ALA A 118 -7.55 21.57 10.19
C ALA A 118 -7.09 20.21 10.71
N LEU A 119 -6.62 19.36 9.81
CA LEU A 119 -6.04 18.06 10.12
C LEU A 119 -4.55 18.05 9.72
N PHE A 120 -3.67 18.03 10.71
CA PHE A 120 -2.22 17.90 10.51
C PHE A 120 -1.83 16.44 10.69
N CYS A 121 -1.12 15.86 9.73
CA CYS A 121 -0.72 14.45 9.75
C CYS A 121 0.75 14.25 9.45
N ASP A 122 1.34 13.24 10.07
CA ASP A 122 2.67 12.78 9.70
C ASP A 122 2.62 12.02 8.36
N MET A 123 3.06 12.67 7.29
CA MET A 123 3.10 12.11 5.94
C MET A 123 4.12 10.96 5.77
N GLY A 124 5.02 10.78 6.73
CA GLY A 124 5.92 9.62 6.76
C GLY A 124 5.19 8.30 7.02
N ALA A 125 3.98 8.37 7.62
CA ALA A 125 3.12 7.24 7.89
C ALA A 125 1.85 7.28 7.02
N LEU A 126 2.00 7.01 5.72
CA LEU A 126 0.94 7.15 4.71
C LEU A 126 -0.36 6.42 5.08
N LEU A 127 -0.26 5.24 5.71
CA LEU A 127 -1.44 4.47 6.15
C LEU A 127 -2.22 5.19 7.24
N ASN A 128 -1.52 5.77 8.22
CA ASN A 128 -2.12 6.56 9.29
C ASN A 128 -2.81 7.80 8.73
N TYR A 129 -2.13 8.51 7.81
CA TYR A 129 -2.71 9.67 7.11
C TYR A 129 -4.03 9.31 6.41
N LYS A 130 -4.04 8.23 5.61
CA LYS A 130 -5.25 7.79 4.89
C LYS A 130 -6.39 7.46 5.85
N ALA A 131 -6.11 6.75 6.95
CA ALA A 131 -7.10 6.38 7.95
C ALA A 131 -7.70 7.61 8.65
N LEU A 132 -6.86 8.58 9.03
CA LEU A 132 -7.30 9.82 9.68
C LEU A 132 -8.09 10.71 8.74
N LEU A 133 -7.64 10.87 7.49
CA LEU A 133 -8.33 11.67 6.48
C LEU A 133 -9.72 11.11 6.21
N GLN A 134 -9.82 9.78 6.04
CA GLN A 134 -11.12 9.13 5.83
C GLN A 134 -12.04 9.32 7.01
N ALA A 135 -11.58 9.06 8.24
CA ALA A 135 -12.39 9.26 9.45
C ALA A 135 -12.88 10.71 9.60
N THR A 136 -12.01 11.68 9.33
CA THR A 136 -12.38 13.10 9.43
C THR A 136 -13.40 13.49 8.36
N SER A 137 -13.23 13.00 7.13
CA SER A 137 -14.15 13.26 6.03
C SER A 137 -15.52 12.63 6.27
N ASP A 138 -15.58 11.40 6.77
CA ASP A 138 -16.82 10.69 7.07
C ASP A 138 -17.63 11.43 8.16
N VAL A 139 -16.94 11.90 9.20
CA VAL A 139 -17.58 12.69 10.28
C VAL A 139 -18.05 14.05 9.78
N ALA A 140 -17.24 14.75 8.98
CA ALA A 140 -17.63 16.05 8.43
C ALA A 140 -18.87 15.93 7.53
N ILE A 141 -18.95 14.88 6.69
CA ILE A 141 -20.12 14.61 5.86
C ILE A 141 -21.34 14.27 6.72
N THR A 142 -21.18 13.44 7.75
CA THR A 142 -22.29 13.02 8.61
C THR A 142 -22.85 14.19 9.40
N LEU A 143 -21.98 14.96 10.05
CA LEU A 143 -22.40 16.15 10.77
C LEU A 143 -23.04 17.19 9.85
N GLY A 144 -22.50 17.39 8.65
CA GLY A 144 -23.08 18.28 7.64
C GLY A 144 -24.50 17.88 7.25
N LYS A 145 -24.77 16.58 7.10
CA LYS A 145 -26.11 16.05 6.84
C LYS A 145 -27.07 16.30 8.02
N GLU A 146 -26.63 16.05 9.24
CA GLU A 146 -27.43 16.28 10.44
C GLU A 146 -27.84 17.75 10.59
N ILE A 147 -26.90 18.68 10.37
CA ILE A 147 -27.16 20.12 10.39
C ILE A 147 -28.16 20.51 9.29
N GLN A 148 -28.08 19.96 8.11
CA GLN A 148 -29.02 20.22 7.02
C GLN A 148 -30.43 19.73 7.37
N VAL A 149 -30.56 18.58 8.02
CA VAL A 149 -31.83 18.01 8.45
C VAL A 149 -32.45 18.86 9.56
N GLU A 150 -31.67 19.32 10.55
CA GLU A 150 -32.14 20.19 11.62
C GLU A 150 -32.68 21.53 11.11
N ASN A 151 -32.09 22.06 10.04
CA ASN A 151 -32.57 23.29 9.40
C ASN A 151 -33.91 23.13 8.66
N LEU A 152 -34.48 21.92 8.57
CA LEU A 152 -35.74 21.60 7.90
C LEU A 152 -36.76 20.96 8.83
N PRO A 153 -37.19 21.64 9.91
CA PRO A 153 -38.01 21.04 10.97
C PRO A 153 -39.44 20.66 10.53
N TYR A 154 -39.92 21.22 9.43
CA TYR A 154 -41.29 20.95 8.91
C TYR A 154 -41.28 20.01 7.66
N ALA A 155 -40.13 19.53 7.21
CA ALA A 155 -40.07 18.65 6.07
C ALA A 155 -40.46 17.22 6.48
N SER A 156 -41.09 16.48 5.57
CA SER A 156 -41.33 15.06 5.75
C SER A 156 -39.97 14.29 5.78
N ARG A 157 -39.95 13.15 6.48
CA ARG A 157 -38.74 12.31 6.59
C ARG A 157 -38.10 12.02 5.23
N ILE A 158 -38.91 11.77 4.22
CA ILE A 158 -38.44 11.54 2.86
C ILE A 158 -37.77 12.79 2.27
N GLN A 159 -38.36 13.99 2.49
CA GLN A 159 -37.78 15.25 2.05
C GLN A 159 -36.45 15.55 2.75
N GLN A 160 -36.35 15.25 4.06
CA GLN A 160 -35.13 15.40 4.83
C GLN A 160 -34.01 14.50 4.26
N GLU A 161 -34.31 13.22 4.00
CA GLU A 161 -33.37 12.27 3.40
C GLU A 161 -32.90 12.71 2.01
N ILE A 162 -33.80 13.16 1.14
CA ILE A 162 -33.47 13.67 -0.20
C ILE A 162 -32.63 14.95 -0.11
N THR A 163 -32.91 15.85 0.81
CA THR A 163 -32.16 17.10 0.96
C THR A 163 -30.78 16.86 1.56
N ALA A 164 -30.68 15.97 2.53
CA ALA A 164 -29.40 15.59 3.13
C ALA A 164 -28.49 14.81 2.18
N SER A 165 -29.07 14.07 1.25
CA SER A 165 -28.33 13.27 0.25
C SER A 165 -29.08 13.23 -1.08
N PRO A 166 -29.07 14.33 -1.87
CA PRO A 166 -29.76 14.40 -3.16
C PRO A 166 -29.23 13.39 -4.18
N VAL A 167 -28.02 12.95 -4.00
CA VAL A 167 -27.39 11.86 -4.76
C VAL A 167 -26.81 10.85 -3.77
N GLU A 168 -27.41 9.68 -3.73
CA GLU A 168 -26.87 8.57 -2.92
C GLU A 168 -25.82 7.83 -3.75
N ILE A 169 -24.60 7.75 -3.23
CA ILE A 169 -23.53 6.98 -3.83
C ILE A 169 -23.55 5.57 -3.23
N SER A 170 -24.02 4.60 -4.00
CA SER A 170 -23.89 3.19 -3.65
C SER A 170 -22.49 2.70 -4.02
N GLU A 171 -21.58 2.74 -3.06
CA GLU A 171 -20.21 2.25 -3.26
C GLU A 171 -20.17 0.72 -3.15
N VAL A 172 -19.96 0.06 -4.27
CA VAL A 172 -19.71 -1.39 -4.31
C VAL A 172 -18.22 -1.61 -4.45
N LYS A 173 -17.54 -1.95 -3.37
CA LYS A 173 -16.10 -2.25 -3.35
C LYS A 173 -15.88 -3.65 -3.94
N MET A 174 -15.40 -3.68 -5.19
CA MET A 174 -15.01 -4.91 -5.87
C MET A 174 -13.51 -5.17 -5.65
N PHE A 175 -13.10 -6.44 -5.51
CA PHE A 175 -11.71 -6.91 -5.42
C PHE A 175 -10.90 -6.49 -4.18
N ASN A 176 -11.22 -5.39 -3.52
CA ASN A 176 -10.56 -4.97 -2.28
C ASN A 176 -11.59 -4.30 -1.34
N PRO A 177 -12.49 -5.07 -0.73
CA PRO A 177 -13.60 -4.53 0.08
C PRO A 177 -13.12 -3.76 1.31
N GLN A 178 -11.96 -4.11 1.85
CA GLN A 178 -11.39 -3.43 3.02
C GLN A 178 -10.58 -2.18 2.66
N SER A 179 -10.40 -1.90 1.35
CA SER A 179 -9.51 -0.85 0.86
C SER A 179 -8.08 -0.96 1.43
N GLY A 180 -7.65 -2.20 1.67
CA GLY A 180 -6.38 -2.54 2.29
C GLY A 180 -5.20 -2.16 1.40
N PHE A 181 -4.14 -1.68 2.04
CA PHE A 181 -2.91 -1.29 1.35
C PHE A 181 -2.14 -2.50 0.81
N ALA A 182 -2.19 -3.60 1.55
CA ALA A 182 -1.55 -4.85 1.17
C ALA A 182 -2.09 -5.39 -0.15
N SER A 183 -3.41 -5.48 -0.28
CA SER A 183 -4.08 -5.97 -1.50
C SER A 183 -3.75 -5.14 -2.75
N PHE A 184 -3.34 -3.88 -2.58
CA PHE A 184 -2.91 -3.01 -3.67
C PHE A 184 -1.41 -3.16 -3.99
N ILE A 185 -0.54 -3.19 -2.96
CA ILE A 185 0.91 -3.13 -3.14
C ILE A 185 1.54 -4.50 -3.36
N ILE A 186 1.06 -5.55 -2.68
CA ILE A 186 1.66 -6.88 -2.76
C ILE A 186 1.80 -7.38 -4.21
N PRO A 187 0.77 -7.33 -5.07
CA PRO A 187 0.90 -7.80 -6.44
C PRO A 187 1.99 -7.06 -7.23
N ALA A 188 2.09 -5.74 -7.07
CA ALA A 188 3.09 -4.92 -7.74
C ALA A 188 4.51 -5.26 -7.28
N VAL A 189 4.72 -5.40 -5.97
CA VAL A 189 6.01 -5.76 -5.38
C VAL A 189 6.44 -7.17 -5.79
N LEU A 190 5.51 -8.12 -5.83
CA LEU A 190 5.81 -9.49 -6.23
C LEU A 190 6.27 -9.58 -7.69
N ILE A 191 5.65 -8.83 -8.60
CA ILE A 191 6.10 -8.73 -9.99
C ILE A 191 7.52 -8.16 -10.05
N LEU A 192 7.80 -7.11 -9.28
CA LEU A 192 9.12 -6.50 -9.20
C LEU A 192 10.17 -7.48 -8.65
N VAL A 193 9.83 -8.26 -7.62
CA VAL A 193 10.72 -9.29 -7.04
C VAL A 193 11.04 -10.37 -8.07
N ILE A 194 10.06 -10.84 -8.84
CA ILE A 194 10.27 -11.79 -9.92
C ILE A 194 11.25 -11.21 -10.96
N GLN A 195 11.05 -9.97 -11.37
CA GLN A 195 11.93 -9.28 -12.32
C GLN A 195 13.36 -9.14 -11.78
N GLN A 196 13.52 -8.71 -10.53
CA GLN A 196 14.81 -8.54 -9.88
C GLN A 196 15.55 -9.86 -9.68
N SER A 197 14.84 -10.91 -9.29
CA SER A 197 15.44 -12.25 -9.12
C SER A 197 15.98 -12.80 -10.44
N LEU A 198 15.26 -12.57 -11.55
CA LEU A 198 15.74 -12.93 -12.89
C LEU A 198 17.04 -12.20 -13.24
N LEU A 199 17.06 -10.88 -13.06
CA LEU A 199 18.21 -10.04 -13.36
C LEU A 199 19.44 -10.48 -12.55
N LEU A 200 19.27 -10.65 -11.23
CA LEU A 200 20.35 -11.07 -10.33
C LEU A 200 20.82 -12.49 -10.62
N GLY A 201 19.91 -13.42 -10.83
CA GLY A 201 20.25 -14.81 -11.13
C GLY A 201 21.02 -14.96 -12.44
N VAL A 202 20.55 -14.33 -13.52
CA VAL A 202 21.24 -14.35 -14.82
C VAL A 202 22.58 -13.62 -14.73
N GLY A 203 22.64 -12.47 -14.03
CA GLY A 203 23.85 -11.71 -13.79
C GLY A 203 24.90 -12.52 -13.02
N THR A 204 24.50 -13.26 -11.98
CA THR A 204 25.39 -14.12 -11.20
C THR A 204 25.95 -15.26 -12.03
N ILE A 205 25.13 -15.93 -12.85
CA ILE A 205 25.61 -16.99 -13.76
C ILE A 205 26.61 -16.43 -14.76
N ALA A 206 26.32 -15.28 -15.35
CA ALA A 206 27.20 -14.62 -16.30
C ALA A 206 28.52 -14.19 -15.65
N GLY A 207 28.49 -13.64 -14.45
CA GLY A 207 29.67 -13.27 -13.67
C GLY A 207 30.53 -14.46 -13.31
N THR A 208 29.96 -15.50 -12.74
CA THR A 208 30.68 -16.75 -12.40
C THR A 208 31.28 -17.42 -13.62
N ALA A 209 30.56 -17.41 -14.74
CA ALA A 209 31.10 -17.96 -16.01
C ALA A 209 32.31 -17.16 -16.52
N ARG A 210 32.30 -15.83 -16.36
CA ARG A 210 33.41 -14.94 -16.73
C ARG A 210 34.62 -15.14 -15.83
N ASP A 211 34.42 -15.27 -14.52
CA ASP A 211 35.52 -15.50 -13.57
C ASP A 211 36.24 -16.83 -13.82
N ARG A 212 35.48 -17.88 -14.17
CA ARG A 212 36.03 -19.19 -14.47
C ARG A 212 36.74 -19.23 -15.82
N ASN A 213 36.36 -18.43 -16.79
CA ASN A 213 36.87 -18.45 -18.15
C ASN A 213 36.90 -17.05 -18.79
N PRO A 214 37.90 -16.19 -18.48
CA PRO A 214 37.93 -14.78 -18.90
C PRO A 214 37.87 -14.57 -20.41
N ARG A 215 38.38 -15.55 -21.19
CA ARG A 215 38.47 -15.45 -22.67
C ARG A 215 37.18 -15.89 -23.39
N HIS A 216 36.34 -16.74 -22.77
CA HIS A 216 35.17 -17.36 -23.41
C HIS A 216 33.94 -17.43 -22.49
N SER A 217 33.69 -16.40 -21.70
CA SER A 217 32.73 -16.40 -20.60
C SER A 217 31.27 -16.74 -20.98
N LEU A 218 30.84 -16.36 -22.17
CA LEU A 218 29.46 -16.55 -22.61
C LEU A 218 29.22 -17.69 -23.57
N VAL A 219 30.30 -18.19 -24.19
CA VAL A 219 30.25 -19.24 -25.22
C VAL A 219 31.12 -20.41 -24.79
N PRO A 220 30.64 -21.66 -24.86
CA PRO A 220 31.47 -22.84 -24.60
C PRO A 220 32.63 -22.92 -25.62
N VAL A 221 33.86 -23.17 -25.12
CA VAL A 221 35.10 -23.16 -25.91
C VAL A 221 35.09 -24.16 -27.05
N ASP A 222 34.30 -25.23 -26.94
CA ASP A 222 34.42 -26.42 -27.79
C ASP A 222 33.55 -26.41 -29.05
N LYS A 223 32.79 -25.34 -29.31
CA LYS A 223 31.90 -25.27 -30.47
C LYS A 223 31.83 -23.88 -31.08
N HIS A 224 31.96 -23.82 -32.41
CA HIS A 224 31.72 -22.63 -33.21
C HIS A 224 30.19 -22.45 -33.38
N TYR A 225 29.60 -21.45 -32.67
CA TYR A 225 28.21 -21.10 -32.85
C TYR A 225 28.07 -20.06 -33.96
N CYS A 226 27.37 -20.42 -35.01
CA CYS A 226 27.23 -19.56 -36.17
C CYS A 226 26.31 -18.35 -35.95
N LYS A 227 25.47 -18.36 -34.90
CA LYS A 227 24.47 -17.29 -34.68
C LYS A 227 24.25 -16.96 -33.19
N PRO A 228 24.35 -15.68 -32.78
CA PRO A 228 24.10 -15.23 -31.41
C PRO A 228 22.70 -15.61 -30.89
N TRP A 229 21.73 -15.63 -31.77
CA TRP A 229 20.35 -16.01 -31.45
C TRP A 229 20.19 -17.39 -30.82
N CYS A 230 21.04 -18.35 -31.22
CA CYS A 230 21.02 -19.71 -30.65
C CYS A 230 21.39 -19.69 -29.16
N ILE A 231 22.28 -18.78 -28.75
CA ILE A 231 22.69 -18.62 -27.36
C ILE A 231 21.57 -18.01 -26.58
N VAL A 232 20.96 -16.94 -27.09
CA VAL A 232 19.83 -16.24 -26.42
C VAL A 232 18.64 -17.18 -26.24
N ILE A 233 18.23 -17.86 -27.31
CA ILE A 233 17.11 -18.80 -27.27
C ILE A 233 17.38 -19.97 -26.33
N GLY A 234 18.59 -20.55 -26.40
CA GLY A 234 18.98 -21.67 -25.54
C GLY A 234 18.93 -21.31 -24.05
N LYS A 235 19.36 -20.11 -23.67
CA LYS A 235 19.30 -19.59 -22.31
C LYS A 235 17.85 -19.23 -21.91
N ALA A 236 17.12 -18.55 -22.78
CA ALA A 236 15.73 -18.20 -22.54
C ALA A 236 14.85 -19.43 -22.28
N CYS A 237 15.09 -20.53 -23.00
CA CYS A 237 14.36 -21.80 -22.78
C CYS A 237 14.59 -22.41 -21.39
N VAL A 238 15.68 -22.05 -20.68
CA VAL A 238 15.90 -22.48 -19.29
C VAL A 238 15.16 -21.59 -18.32
N TYR A 239 15.28 -20.27 -18.49
CA TYR A 239 14.73 -19.31 -17.53
C TYR A 239 13.20 -19.20 -17.63
N MET A 240 12.65 -19.23 -18.84
CA MET A 240 11.23 -19.05 -19.09
C MET A 240 10.34 -20.06 -18.33
N PRO A 241 10.61 -21.38 -18.38
CA PRO A 241 9.82 -22.35 -17.61
C PRO A 241 9.93 -22.16 -16.09
N VAL A 242 11.13 -21.84 -15.59
CA VAL A 242 11.36 -21.59 -14.15
C VAL A 242 10.50 -20.42 -13.69
N TYR A 243 10.55 -19.30 -14.42
CA TYR A 243 9.78 -18.11 -14.06
C TYR A 243 8.27 -18.25 -14.35
N PHE A 244 7.89 -19.07 -15.31
CA PHE A 244 6.47 -19.41 -15.52
C PHE A 244 5.90 -20.16 -14.32
N VAL A 245 6.61 -21.15 -13.79
CA VAL A 245 6.23 -21.89 -12.59
C VAL A 245 6.20 -20.96 -11.37
N MET A 246 7.20 -20.09 -11.20
CA MET A 246 7.25 -19.12 -10.11
C MET A 246 6.13 -18.08 -10.21
N GLY A 247 5.84 -17.58 -11.40
CA GLY A 247 4.72 -16.67 -11.64
C GLY A 247 3.37 -17.30 -11.30
N PHE A 248 3.19 -18.58 -11.65
CA PHE A 248 1.99 -19.31 -11.31
C PHE A 248 1.85 -19.57 -9.80
N TRP A 249 2.94 -19.72 -9.09
CA TRP A 249 2.94 -19.84 -7.62
C TRP A 249 2.64 -18.51 -6.93
N VAL A 250 3.20 -17.43 -7.42
CA VAL A 250 3.07 -16.10 -6.81
C VAL A 250 1.68 -15.51 -7.04
N TYR A 251 1.06 -15.78 -8.20
CA TYR A 251 -0.24 -15.20 -8.58
C TYR A 251 -1.41 -15.63 -7.66
N PRO A 252 -1.59 -16.90 -7.26
CA PRO A 252 -2.62 -17.28 -6.30
C PRO A 252 -2.40 -16.69 -4.90
N GLY A 253 -1.13 -16.53 -4.48
CA GLY A 253 -0.80 -15.95 -3.18
C GLY A 253 -1.12 -14.44 -3.07
N SER A 254 -1.36 -13.76 -4.18
CA SER A 254 -1.76 -12.35 -4.23
C SER A 254 -3.28 -12.14 -4.23
N LEU A 255 -4.07 -13.22 -4.32
CA LEU A 255 -5.54 -13.20 -4.38
C LEU A 255 -6.19 -13.58 -3.04
N VAL A 256 -5.41 -13.95 -2.03
CA VAL A 256 -5.84 -14.20 -0.66
C VAL A 256 -5.47 -13.01 0.20
#